data_edbac860ffe848d16b65fce77a4b8b65
#
_entry.id   edbac860ffe848d16b65fce77a4b8b65
#
_cell.length_a   1.000
_cell.length_b   1.000
_cell.length_c   1.000
_cell.angle_alpha   90.00
_cell.angle_beta   90.00
_cell.angle_gamma   90.00
#
_symmetry.space_group_name_H-M   'P 1'
#
loop_
_entity.id
_entity.type
_entity.pdbx_description
1 polymer ?
#
loop_
_entity_poly.entity_id
_entity_poly.type
_entity_poly.pdbx_seq_one_letter_code
_entity_poly.pdbx_strand_id
1 'polypeptide(L)'
;MAPLKNWDNKTWLSSKKYINSFNRFLLKQIKLNKNSRILDIGCGRGKILDDLSNKLKLLNKPIGLDIENHKDKSKKIIFKKIDALSYVSKTTITFDLILIKQTIHLLKKKQAIKLLSICKNKLNPNGKIIILSLDPNKNEIPTFQLMNKKLNISLKKDEKLFNLILKNQNKFVIKKFTFDVKISK
;
A
#
# COMPACT_ATOMS: atom_id res chain seq x y z
N MET A 1 -8.46 20.53 -2.26
CA MET A 1 -9.09 19.22 -2.59
C MET A 1 -9.79 18.74 -1.34
N ALA A 2 -11.11 18.52 -1.41
CA ALA A 2 -11.83 17.88 -0.32
C ALA A 2 -11.20 16.51 -0.03
N PRO A 3 -11.04 16.11 1.24
CA PRO A 3 -10.54 14.80 1.56
C PRO A 3 -11.47 13.76 0.94
N LEU A 4 -10.90 12.74 0.31
CA LEU A 4 -11.62 11.59 -0.25
C LEU A 4 -12.20 10.74 0.88
N LYS A 5 -13.12 11.34 1.67
CA LYS A 5 -13.76 10.64 2.78
C LYS A 5 -14.49 9.41 2.26
N ASN A 6 -14.07 8.23 2.73
CA ASN A 6 -14.75 6.95 2.55
C ASN A 6 -14.91 6.49 1.08
N TRP A 7 -14.01 6.86 0.21
CA TRP A 7 -14.09 6.47 -1.20
C TRP A 7 -14.01 4.95 -1.44
N ASP A 8 -13.49 4.17 -0.48
CA ASP A 8 -13.43 2.71 -0.52
C ASP A 8 -14.64 2.00 0.11
N ASN A 9 -15.54 2.74 0.80
CA ASN A 9 -16.59 2.15 1.62
C ASN A 9 -17.69 1.42 0.85
N LYS A 10 -17.92 1.77 -0.41
CA LYS A 10 -18.93 1.15 -1.26
C LYS A 10 -18.41 0.82 -2.65
N THR A 11 -17.09 0.74 -2.80
CA THR A 11 -16.46 0.51 -4.09
C THR A 11 -16.11 -0.98 -4.26
N TRP A 12 -15.92 -1.37 -5.51
CA TRP A 12 -15.43 -2.68 -5.89
C TRP A 12 -14.07 -3.05 -5.26
N LEU A 13 -13.30 -2.07 -4.77
CA LEU A 13 -12.03 -2.26 -4.03
C LEU A 13 -12.19 -3.07 -2.74
N SER A 14 -13.39 -3.09 -2.18
CA SER A 14 -13.74 -3.91 -1.01
C SER A 14 -14.28 -5.28 -1.38
N SER A 15 -14.45 -5.57 -2.67
CA SER A 15 -14.98 -6.85 -3.12
C SER A 15 -13.99 -7.98 -2.84
N LYS A 16 -14.51 -9.14 -2.45
CA LYS A 16 -13.71 -10.36 -2.21
C LYS A 16 -12.90 -10.75 -3.46
N LYS A 17 -13.47 -10.55 -4.65
CA LYS A 17 -12.81 -10.82 -5.93
C LYS A 17 -11.58 -9.96 -6.13
N TYR A 18 -11.70 -8.64 -5.87
CA TYR A 18 -10.58 -7.72 -5.96
C TYR A 18 -9.49 -8.05 -4.93
N ILE A 19 -9.85 -8.20 -3.65
CA ILE A 19 -8.92 -8.49 -2.56
C ILE A 19 -8.13 -9.78 -2.86
N ASN A 20 -8.80 -10.83 -3.30
CA ASN A 20 -8.16 -12.09 -3.67
C ASN A 20 -7.18 -11.95 -4.84
N SER A 21 -7.59 -11.22 -5.89
CA SER A 21 -6.73 -10.98 -7.06
C SER A 21 -5.51 -10.15 -6.68
N PHE A 22 -5.72 -9.12 -5.86
CA PHE A 22 -4.65 -8.26 -5.38
C PHE A 22 -3.64 -9.03 -4.53
N ASN A 23 -4.09 -9.81 -3.54
CA ASN A 23 -3.19 -10.58 -2.69
C ASN A 23 -2.46 -11.69 -3.45
N ARG A 24 -3.11 -12.31 -4.45
CA ARG A 24 -2.43 -13.25 -5.35
C ARG A 24 -1.32 -12.56 -6.15
N PHE A 25 -1.60 -11.36 -6.66
CA PHE A 25 -0.59 -10.55 -7.35
C PHE A 25 0.55 -10.16 -6.41
N LEU A 26 0.24 -9.70 -5.19
CA LEU A 26 1.22 -9.31 -4.18
C LEU A 26 2.18 -10.45 -3.81
N LEU A 27 1.63 -11.65 -3.56
CA LEU A 27 2.41 -12.83 -3.19
C LEU A 27 3.34 -13.34 -4.31
N LYS A 28 3.11 -12.94 -5.56
CA LYS A 28 4.07 -13.18 -6.65
C LYS A 28 5.31 -12.26 -6.59
N GLN A 29 5.23 -11.14 -5.86
CA GLN A 29 6.31 -10.17 -5.77
C GLN A 29 7.26 -10.45 -4.60
N ILE A 30 6.80 -11.15 -3.58
CA ILE A 30 7.54 -11.40 -2.35
C ILE A 30 7.13 -12.72 -1.71
N LYS A 31 8.11 -13.45 -1.19
CA LYS A 31 7.87 -14.65 -0.37
C LYS A 31 7.61 -14.21 1.07
N LEU A 32 6.42 -14.53 1.56
CA LEU A 32 6.00 -14.29 2.95
C LEU A 32 5.61 -15.63 3.58
N ASN A 33 5.70 -15.69 4.90
CA ASN A 33 5.33 -16.86 5.70
C ASN A 33 4.57 -16.44 6.98
N LYS A 34 4.20 -17.39 7.81
CA LYS A 34 3.44 -17.15 9.04
C LYS A 34 4.11 -16.22 10.05
N ASN A 35 5.44 -16.09 10.02
CA ASN A 35 6.21 -15.24 10.93
C ASN A 35 6.42 -13.83 10.38
N SER A 36 6.02 -13.57 9.14
CA SER A 36 6.25 -12.29 8.47
C SER A 36 5.57 -11.15 9.19
N ARG A 37 6.28 -10.04 9.33
CA ARG A 37 5.78 -8.76 9.85
C ARG A 37 5.45 -7.84 8.69
N ILE A 38 4.22 -7.33 8.66
CA ILE A 38 3.69 -6.55 7.54
C ILE A 38 3.20 -5.20 8.04
N LEU A 39 3.59 -4.15 7.33
CA LEU A 39 3.09 -2.78 7.48
C LEU A 39 2.39 -2.36 6.20
N ASP A 40 1.18 -1.81 6.31
CA ASP A 40 0.44 -1.21 5.19
C ASP A 40 0.21 0.27 5.47
N ILE A 41 0.75 1.13 4.62
CA ILE A 41 0.65 2.58 4.71
C ILE A 41 -0.49 3.06 3.81
N GLY A 42 -1.51 3.67 4.41
CA GLY A 42 -2.77 3.99 3.77
C GLY A 42 -3.65 2.74 3.62
N CYS A 43 -3.80 2.01 4.71
CA CYS A 43 -4.45 0.69 4.70
C CYS A 43 -5.97 0.74 4.51
N GLY A 44 -6.61 1.93 4.61
CA GLY A 44 -8.06 2.05 4.64
C GLY A 44 -8.65 1.17 5.75
N ARG A 45 -9.64 0.36 5.42
CA ARG A 45 -10.28 -0.56 6.36
C ARG A 45 -9.48 -1.83 6.68
N GLY A 46 -8.28 -1.99 6.08
CA GLY A 46 -7.40 -3.12 6.32
C GLY A 46 -7.87 -4.46 5.75
N LYS A 47 -8.83 -4.47 4.81
CA LYS A 47 -9.38 -5.71 4.25
C LYS A 47 -8.36 -6.55 3.47
N ILE A 48 -7.39 -5.89 2.83
CA ILE A 48 -6.28 -6.57 2.13
C ILE A 48 -5.40 -7.30 3.15
N LEU A 49 -5.02 -6.62 4.24
CA LEU A 49 -4.23 -7.21 5.31
C LEU A 49 -4.96 -8.35 6.02
N ASP A 50 -6.27 -8.21 6.22
CA ASP A 50 -7.11 -9.25 6.83
C ASP A 50 -7.08 -10.54 6.00
N ASP A 51 -7.35 -10.44 4.70
CA ASP A 51 -7.30 -11.60 3.80
C ASP A 51 -5.89 -12.19 3.69
N LEU A 52 -4.87 -11.34 3.64
CA LEU A 52 -3.47 -11.77 3.61
C LEU A 52 -3.09 -12.50 4.91
N SER A 53 -3.52 -11.98 6.06
CA SER A 53 -3.30 -12.60 7.37
C SER A 53 -3.92 -14.00 7.44
N ASN A 54 -5.13 -14.15 6.91
CA ASN A 54 -5.80 -15.46 6.86
C ASN A 54 -5.07 -16.44 5.94
N LYS A 55 -4.70 -16.00 4.74
CA LYS A 55 -4.01 -16.86 3.74
C LYS A 55 -2.66 -17.36 4.23
N LEU A 56 -1.92 -16.51 4.91
CA LEU A 56 -0.58 -16.83 5.40
C LEU A 56 -0.59 -17.40 6.83
N LYS A 57 -1.74 -17.40 7.51
CA LYS A 57 -1.88 -17.76 8.93
C LYS A 57 -0.87 -17.00 9.79
N LEU A 58 -0.81 -15.67 9.60
CA LEU A 58 0.17 -14.84 10.27
C LEU A 58 0.06 -14.95 11.79
N LEU A 59 1.17 -15.22 12.44
CA LEU A 59 1.30 -15.22 13.90
C LEU A 59 1.36 -13.80 14.46
N ASN A 60 1.97 -12.88 13.69
CA ASN A 60 2.02 -11.47 14.02
C ASN A 60 0.85 -10.76 13.33
N LYS A 61 -0.02 -10.08 14.09
CA LYS A 61 -1.04 -9.22 13.49
C LYS A 61 -0.38 -8.14 12.64
N PRO A 62 -0.73 -8.01 11.36
CA PRO A 62 -0.18 -6.94 10.51
C PRO A 62 -0.62 -5.56 11.02
N ILE A 63 0.22 -4.56 10.78
CA ILE A 63 -0.03 -3.19 11.19
C ILE A 63 -0.53 -2.40 9.98
N GLY A 64 -1.68 -1.75 10.13
CA GLY A 64 -2.23 -0.85 9.14
C GLY A 64 -2.26 0.59 9.65
N LEU A 65 -1.69 1.51 8.86
CA LEU A 65 -1.70 2.95 9.16
C LEU A 65 -2.67 3.66 8.23
N ASP A 66 -3.46 4.55 8.79
CA ASP A 66 -4.26 5.49 8.02
C ASP A 66 -4.43 6.79 8.80
N ILE A 67 -4.60 7.91 8.09
CA ILE A 67 -4.92 9.21 8.71
C ILE A 67 -6.40 9.33 9.03
N GLU A 68 -7.24 8.55 8.33
CA GLU A 68 -8.69 8.51 8.55
C GLU A 68 -9.08 7.37 9.49
N ASN A 69 -10.14 7.58 10.24
CA ASN A 69 -10.71 6.50 11.05
C ASN A 69 -11.84 5.83 10.29
N HIS A 70 -11.71 4.52 10.09
CA HIS A 70 -12.70 3.71 9.38
C HIS A 70 -13.57 2.92 10.37
N LYS A 71 -14.91 3.08 10.31
CA LYS A 71 -15.84 2.39 11.20
C LYS A 71 -15.75 0.85 11.06
N ASP A 72 -15.64 0.36 9.82
CA ASP A 72 -15.66 -1.08 9.50
C ASP A 72 -14.24 -1.66 9.33
N LYS A 73 -13.27 -1.17 10.10
CA LYS A 73 -11.90 -1.69 10.06
C LYS A 73 -11.81 -3.12 10.54
N SER A 74 -10.91 -3.89 9.96
CA SER A 74 -10.70 -5.29 10.35
C SER A 74 -10.22 -5.40 11.80
N LYS A 75 -10.76 -6.37 12.55
CA LYS A 75 -10.31 -6.74 13.91
C LYS A 75 -9.03 -7.59 13.90
N LYS A 76 -8.62 -8.10 12.73
CA LYS A 76 -7.44 -8.99 12.59
C LYS A 76 -6.14 -8.23 12.36
N ILE A 77 -6.19 -6.91 12.31
CA ILE A 77 -5.03 -6.04 12.15
C ILE A 77 -4.86 -5.14 13.37
N ILE A 78 -3.64 -4.64 13.56
CA ILE A 78 -3.38 -3.53 14.47
C ILE A 78 -3.56 -2.24 13.66
N PHE A 79 -4.76 -1.68 13.71
CA PHE A 79 -5.04 -0.41 13.05
C PHE A 79 -4.54 0.77 13.89
N LYS A 80 -3.79 1.68 13.27
CA LYS A 80 -3.34 2.91 13.91
C LYS A 80 -3.78 4.11 13.07
N LYS A 81 -4.60 4.99 13.67
CA LYS A 81 -4.92 6.30 13.10
C LYS A 81 -3.76 7.24 13.36
N ILE A 82 -2.82 7.29 12.43
CA ILE A 82 -1.59 8.08 12.57
C ILE A 82 -1.00 8.40 11.20
N ASP A 83 -0.30 9.53 11.12
CA ASP A 83 0.55 9.84 9.97
C ASP A 83 1.68 8.82 9.83
N ALA A 84 1.89 8.35 8.60
CA ALA A 84 2.86 7.29 8.31
C ALA A 84 4.29 7.70 8.67
N LEU A 85 4.69 8.93 8.34
CA LEU A 85 6.03 9.41 8.63
C LEU A 85 6.29 9.47 10.13
N SER A 86 5.29 9.94 10.90
CA SER A 86 5.34 9.99 12.36
C SER A 86 5.50 8.59 12.96
N TYR A 87 4.78 7.60 12.43
CA TYR A 87 4.88 6.23 12.92
C TYR A 87 6.23 5.59 12.60
N VAL A 88 6.67 5.61 11.32
CA VAL A 88 7.90 4.92 10.93
C VAL A 88 9.15 5.56 11.52
N SER A 89 9.09 6.84 11.87
CA SER A 89 10.20 7.54 12.54
C SER A 89 10.39 7.07 13.99
N LYS A 90 9.32 6.66 14.66
CA LYS A 90 9.33 6.29 16.09
C LYS A 90 9.38 4.79 16.34
N THR A 91 8.86 3.97 15.42
CA THR A 91 8.80 2.52 15.63
C THR A 91 10.20 1.89 15.62
N THR A 92 10.41 0.93 16.51
CA THR A 92 11.59 0.06 16.52
C THR A 92 11.36 -1.23 15.72
N ILE A 93 10.11 -1.49 15.33
CA ILE A 93 9.73 -2.71 14.61
C ILE A 93 10.31 -2.66 13.19
N THR A 94 10.86 -3.80 12.76
CA THR A 94 11.26 -4.05 11.39
C THR A 94 10.28 -4.98 10.68
N PHE A 95 10.19 -4.89 9.36
CA PHE A 95 9.16 -5.51 8.55
C PHE A 95 9.73 -6.33 7.39
N ASP A 96 9.06 -7.42 7.06
CA ASP A 96 9.34 -8.20 5.85
C ASP A 96 8.66 -7.56 4.64
N LEU A 97 7.49 -6.94 4.84
CA LEU A 97 6.78 -6.20 3.82
C LEU A 97 6.31 -4.85 4.35
N ILE A 98 6.64 -3.79 3.62
CA ILE A 98 5.99 -2.49 3.73
C ILE A 98 5.21 -2.26 2.44
N LEU A 99 3.89 -2.25 2.53
CA LEU A 99 2.99 -2.01 1.41
C LEU A 99 2.58 -0.54 1.39
N ILE A 100 2.64 0.08 0.21
CA ILE A 100 2.15 1.43 -0.04
C ILE A 100 1.28 1.38 -1.30
N LYS A 101 -0.02 1.24 -1.10
CA LYS A 101 -0.99 1.13 -2.17
C LYS A 101 -1.76 2.43 -2.32
N GLN A 102 -1.62 3.10 -3.46
CA GLN A 102 -2.36 4.33 -3.81
C GLN A 102 -2.27 5.47 -2.78
N THR A 103 -1.18 5.53 -2.05
CA THR A 103 -1.00 6.50 -0.97
C THR A 103 0.14 7.47 -1.23
N ILE A 104 1.24 7.00 -1.83
CA ILE A 104 2.46 7.81 -1.98
C ILE A 104 2.23 9.12 -2.76
N HIS A 105 1.31 9.13 -3.73
CA HIS A 105 0.98 10.30 -4.54
C HIS A 105 0.20 11.39 -3.79
N LEU A 106 -0.34 11.06 -2.60
CA LEU A 106 -1.03 12.03 -1.73
C LEU A 106 -0.04 12.87 -0.91
N LEU A 107 1.22 12.43 -0.82
CA LEU A 107 2.25 13.10 -0.06
C LEU A 107 2.96 14.18 -0.90
N LYS A 108 3.41 15.23 -0.21
CA LYS A 108 4.35 16.18 -0.83
C LYS A 108 5.66 15.46 -1.15
N LYS A 109 6.33 15.84 -2.24
CA LYS A 109 7.60 15.26 -2.72
C LYS A 109 8.62 15.01 -1.61
N LYS A 110 8.91 16.04 -0.80
CA LYS A 110 9.86 15.93 0.32
C LYS A 110 9.43 14.89 1.36
N GLN A 111 8.13 14.81 1.65
CA GLN A 111 7.58 13.83 2.59
C GLN A 111 7.66 12.41 2.05
N ALA A 112 7.34 12.20 0.76
CA ALA A 112 7.45 10.90 0.11
C ALA A 112 8.88 10.37 0.14
N ILE A 113 9.88 11.21 -0.22
CA ILE A 113 11.30 10.84 -0.18
C ILE A 113 11.71 10.46 1.24
N LYS A 114 11.37 11.31 2.24
CA LYS A 114 11.69 11.06 3.65
C LYS A 114 11.05 9.76 4.15
N LEU A 115 9.76 9.54 3.83
CA LEU A 115 9.04 8.33 4.20
C LEU A 115 9.74 7.08 3.65
N LEU A 116 10.04 7.03 2.36
CA LEU A 116 10.66 5.87 1.73
C LEU A 116 12.10 5.64 2.25
N SER A 117 12.85 6.70 2.51
CA SER A 117 14.19 6.60 3.11
C SER A 117 14.14 5.96 4.49
N ILE A 118 13.19 6.34 5.33
CA ILE A 118 13.03 5.75 6.66
C ILE A 118 12.50 4.31 6.53
N CYS A 119 11.48 4.07 5.70
CA CYS A 119 10.93 2.74 5.49
C CYS A 119 12.02 1.74 5.04
N LYS A 120 12.95 2.15 4.19
CA LYS A 120 14.09 1.32 3.78
C LYS A 120 14.89 0.78 4.98
N ASN A 121 15.09 1.61 6.00
CA ASN A 121 15.83 1.25 7.21
C ASN A 121 14.98 0.43 8.21
N LYS A 122 13.68 0.30 7.95
CA LYS A 122 12.75 -0.53 8.74
C LYS A 122 12.47 -1.89 8.09
N LEU A 123 13.24 -2.28 7.09
CA LEU A 123 13.12 -3.60 6.48
C LEU A 123 14.02 -4.62 7.17
N ASN A 124 13.50 -5.83 7.35
CA ASN A 124 14.29 -7.02 7.61
C ASN A 124 15.28 -7.29 6.44
N PRO A 125 16.31 -8.13 6.59
CA PRO A 125 17.33 -8.35 5.54
C PRO A 125 16.75 -8.63 4.15
N ASN A 126 15.72 -9.47 4.05
CA ASN A 126 15.06 -9.82 2.77
C ASN A 126 13.73 -9.08 2.56
N GLY A 127 13.45 -8.09 3.39
CA GLY A 127 12.22 -7.31 3.33
C GLY A 127 12.13 -6.45 2.07
N LYS A 128 10.90 -6.14 1.66
CA LYS A 128 10.61 -5.33 0.47
C LYS A 128 9.64 -4.19 0.82
N ILE A 129 9.83 -3.07 0.13
CA ILE A 129 8.82 -2.02 0.01
C ILE A 129 8.12 -2.24 -1.32
N ILE A 130 6.81 -2.46 -1.31
CA ILE A 130 6.02 -2.62 -2.53
C ILE A 130 5.13 -1.40 -2.69
N ILE A 131 5.37 -0.64 -3.76
CA ILE A 131 4.57 0.51 -4.14
C ILE A 131 3.68 0.10 -5.31
N LEU A 132 2.38 0.12 -5.09
CA LEU A 132 1.40 -0.30 -6.08
C LEU A 132 0.51 0.86 -6.49
N SER A 133 0.37 1.05 -7.80
CA SER A 133 -0.70 1.83 -8.38
C SER A 133 -1.75 0.90 -9.00
N LEU A 134 -2.99 1.30 -8.93
CA LEU A 134 -4.05 0.69 -9.70
C LEU A 134 -3.98 1.23 -11.12
N ASP A 135 -4.08 0.34 -12.09
CA ASP A 135 -4.30 0.70 -13.49
C ASP A 135 -5.67 0.16 -13.87
N PRO A 136 -6.67 0.99 -13.73
CA PRO A 136 -8.01 0.62 -14.08
C PRO A 136 -8.13 0.48 -15.61
N ASN A 137 -9.01 -0.40 -16.11
CA ASN A 137 -9.37 -0.51 -17.52
C ASN A 137 -10.06 0.75 -18.03
N LYS A 138 -10.16 0.90 -19.37
CA LYS A 138 -10.73 2.07 -20.08
C LYS A 138 -12.13 2.50 -19.60
N ASN A 139 -12.85 1.66 -18.88
CA ASN A 139 -14.19 1.92 -18.33
C ASN A 139 -14.19 2.41 -16.89
N GLU A 140 -13.07 2.91 -16.40
CA GLU A 140 -12.85 3.13 -15.00
C GLU A 140 -13.08 4.55 -14.56
N ILE A 141 -13.33 4.63 -13.25
CA ILE A 141 -13.60 5.88 -12.55
C ILE A 141 -12.47 6.85 -12.85
N PRO A 142 -12.75 8.00 -13.48
CA PRO A 142 -11.73 8.97 -13.92
C PRO A 142 -10.73 9.37 -12.84
N THR A 143 -11.17 9.33 -11.57
CA THR A 143 -10.35 9.59 -10.40
C THR A 143 -9.16 8.64 -10.27
N PHE A 144 -9.33 7.36 -10.60
CA PHE A 144 -8.24 6.37 -10.54
C PHE A 144 -7.20 6.60 -11.63
N GLN A 145 -7.67 6.92 -12.84
CA GLN A 145 -6.76 7.25 -13.95
C GLN A 145 -5.91 8.47 -13.61
N LEU A 146 -6.51 9.50 -12.99
CA LEU A 146 -5.78 10.68 -12.55
C LEU A 146 -4.76 10.35 -11.45
N MET A 147 -5.12 9.49 -10.52
CA MET A 147 -4.23 9.04 -9.45
C MET A 147 -3.05 8.26 -10.00
N ASN A 148 -3.28 7.35 -10.94
CA ASN A 148 -2.22 6.60 -11.61
C ASN A 148 -1.29 7.51 -12.43
N LYS A 149 -1.84 8.48 -13.15
CA LYS A 149 -1.05 9.50 -13.85
C LYS A 149 -0.18 10.29 -12.89
N LYS A 150 -0.72 10.74 -11.76
CA LYS A 150 0.05 11.47 -10.74
C LYS A 150 1.16 10.62 -10.15
N LEU A 151 0.91 9.38 -9.81
CA LEU A 151 1.93 8.46 -9.30
C LEU A 151 3.04 8.25 -10.33
N ASN A 152 2.69 7.96 -11.58
CA ASN A 152 3.65 7.78 -12.65
C ASN A 152 4.48 9.04 -12.93
N ILE A 153 3.86 10.22 -12.89
CA ILE A 153 4.54 11.50 -13.06
C ILE A 153 5.49 11.76 -11.89
N SER A 154 5.03 11.54 -10.66
CA SER A 154 5.85 11.77 -9.47
C SER A 154 7.07 10.85 -9.44
N LEU A 155 6.92 9.58 -9.79
CA LEU A 155 8.02 8.63 -9.78
C LEU A 155 9.00 8.81 -10.94
N LYS A 156 8.50 9.13 -12.14
CA LYS A 156 9.35 9.29 -13.34
C LYS A 156 10.05 10.64 -13.41
N LYS A 157 9.41 11.72 -12.96
CA LYS A 157 9.95 13.10 -13.05
C LYS A 157 10.73 13.51 -11.81
N ASP A 158 10.67 12.75 -10.74
CA ASP A 158 11.39 13.05 -9.52
C ASP A 158 12.72 12.31 -9.49
N GLU A 159 13.77 12.98 -9.95
CA GLU A 159 15.11 12.41 -10.02
C GLU A 159 15.61 11.91 -8.65
N LYS A 160 15.37 12.66 -7.57
CA LYS A 160 15.80 12.26 -6.22
C LYS A 160 15.07 11.02 -5.74
N LEU A 161 13.75 10.95 -5.94
CA LEU A 161 12.94 9.79 -5.58
C LEU A 161 13.30 8.59 -6.47
N PHE A 162 13.48 8.82 -7.76
CA PHE A 162 13.88 7.81 -8.71
C PHE A 162 15.26 7.24 -8.38
N ASN A 163 16.25 8.09 -8.08
CA ASN A 163 17.58 7.67 -7.68
C ASN A 163 17.61 6.92 -6.35
N LEU A 164 16.77 7.31 -5.37
CA LEU A 164 16.62 6.54 -4.14
C LEU A 164 16.15 5.12 -4.42
N ILE A 165 15.17 4.97 -5.31
CA ILE A 165 14.62 3.67 -5.68
C ILE A 165 15.61 2.85 -6.49
N LEU A 166 16.28 3.45 -7.50
CA LEU A 166 17.29 2.78 -8.33
C LEU A 166 18.47 2.27 -7.51
N LYS A 167 19.01 3.10 -6.63
CA LYS A 167 20.12 2.70 -5.75
C LYS A 167 19.78 1.57 -4.77
N ASN A 168 18.52 1.26 -4.59
CA ASN A 168 18.03 0.24 -3.66
C ASN A 168 17.04 -0.72 -4.33
N GLN A 169 17.24 -1.07 -5.60
CA GLN A 169 16.33 -1.91 -6.40
C GLN A 169 15.97 -3.24 -5.73
N ASN A 170 16.90 -3.82 -4.97
CA ASN A 170 16.67 -5.05 -4.22
C ASN A 170 15.64 -4.88 -3.08
N LYS A 171 15.38 -3.66 -2.63
CA LYS A 171 14.44 -3.33 -1.53
C LYS A 171 13.11 -2.78 -2.00
N PHE A 172 13.03 -2.27 -3.24
CA PHE A 172 11.83 -1.65 -3.78
C PHE A 172 11.23 -2.46 -4.93
N VAL A 173 9.94 -2.64 -4.90
CA VAL A 173 9.15 -3.20 -6.00
C VAL A 173 8.07 -2.19 -6.37
N ILE A 174 8.13 -1.67 -7.60
CA ILE A 174 7.12 -0.76 -8.14
C ILE A 174 6.40 -1.48 -9.24
N LYS A 175 5.09 -1.65 -9.09
CA LYS A 175 4.25 -2.39 -10.03
C LYS A 175 2.93 -1.66 -10.28
N LYS A 176 2.41 -1.84 -11.48
CA LYS A 176 1.01 -1.63 -11.79
C LYS A 176 0.23 -2.91 -11.45
N PHE A 177 -0.95 -2.74 -10.91
CA PHE A 177 -1.91 -3.81 -10.76
C PHE A 177 -3.15 -3.46 -11.57
N THR A 178 -3.45 -4.30 -12.55
CA THR A 178 -4.64 -4.16 -13.39
C THR A 178 -5.73 -5.10 -12.90
N PHE A 179 -6.93 -4.60 -12.78
CA PHE A 179 -8.10 -5.38 -12.38
C PHE A 179 -9.29 -5.00 -13.26
N ASP A 180 -9.89 -6.01 -13.88
CA ASP A 180 -11.05 -5.80 -14.74
C ASP A 180 -12.31 -5.60 -13.90
N VAL A 181 -12.86 -4.41 -13.97
CA VAL A 181 -14.14 -4.09 -13.37
C VAL A 181 -15.23 -4.29 -14.43
N LYS A 182 -16.00 -5.36 -14.32
CA LYS A 182 -17.24 -5.46 -15.07
C LYS A 182 -18.29 -4.62 -14.33
N ILE A 183 -18.58 -3.45 -14.86
CA ILE A 183 -19.71 -2.65 -14.40
C ILE A 183 -20.95 -3.32 -15.04
N SER A 184 -21.74 -4.03 -14.23
CA SER A 184 -23.10 -4.38 -14.63
C SER A 184 -23.88 -3.07 -14.80
N LYS A 185 -24.35 -2.82 -16.01
CA LYS A 185 -25.28 -1.74 -16.28
C LYS A 185 -26.58 -1.97 -15.53
#